data_e4b21bc41adf71e16ecb74643e3e8d9e
#
_entry.id   e4b21bc41adf71e16ecb74643e3e8d9e
#
_cell.length_a   1.000
_cell.length_b   1.000
_cell.length_c   1.000
_cell.angle_alpha   90.00
_cell.angle_beta   90.00
_cell.angle_gamma   90.00
#
_symmetry.space_group_name_H-M   'P 1'
#
loop_
_entity.id
_entity.type
_entity.pdbx_description
1 polymer ?
#
loop_
_entity_poly.entity_id
_entity_poly.type
_entity_poly.pdbx_seq_one_letter_code
_entity_poly.pdbx_strand_id
1 'polypeptide(L)'
;MLNYRDGLADMPLYDTREQDWNIKVNANESNIGLPPLVEDRVMTRLSRIAFPRYPNEEYDLLCEQIGEAYGYRRENVIIGNGSSEIIEKVFYAFGGNREHRIVYPSPSFSMYAIYAAAADATGAPVSLRSDYQ
;
A
#
# COMPACT_ATOMS: atom_id res chain seq x y z
N MET A 1 -5.28 3.69 32.63
CA MET A 1 -5.53 2.70 31.56
C MET A 1 -5.64 3.49 30.27
N LEU A 2 -4.88 3.14 29.24
CA LEU A 2 -5.00 3.80 27.93
C LEU A 2 -6.24 3.26 27.23
N ASN A 3 -7.16 4.12 26.84
CA ASN A 3 -8.33 3.73 26.06
C ASN A 3 -8.03 3.91 24.57
N TYR A 4 -8.43 2.94 23.77
CA TYR A 4 -8.43 3.08 22.32
C TYR A 4 -9.46 4.12 21.88
N ARG A 5 -9.22 4.76 20.74
CA ARG A 5 -10.27 5.55 20.06
C ARG A 5 -11.46 4.65 19.76
N ASP A 6 -12.66 5.23 19.77
CA ASP A 6 -13.87 4.52 19.37
C ASP A 6 -13.70 3.92 17.94
N GLY A 7 -14.13 2.67 17.79
CA GLY A 7 -14.04 1.94 16.54
C GLY A 7 -12.72 1.20 16.29
N LEU A 8 -11.64 1.47 17.02
CA LEU A 8 -10.39 0.70 16.90
C LEU A 8 -10.47 -0.65 17.62
N ALA A 9 -11.23 -0.74 18.70
CA ALA A 9 -11.39 -2.00 19.44
C ALA A 9 -12.11 -3.08 18.61
N ASP A 10 -12.95 -2.66 17.68
CA ASP A 10 -13.75 -3.55 16.83
C ASP A 10 -13.11 -3.84 15.46
N MET A 11 -11.91 -3.31 15.22
CA MET A 11 -11.21 -3.55 13.97
C MET A 11 -10.85 -5.04 13.81
N PRO A 12 -11.16 -5.65 12.65
CA PRO A 12 -10.74 -7.01 12.38
C PRO A 12 -9.21 -7.09 12.34
N LEU A 13 -8.66 -8.13 12.96
CA LEU A 13 -7.24 -8.41 12.83
C LEU A 13 -6.96 -8.88 11.40
N TYR A 14 -5.91 -8.33 10.81
CA TYR A 14 -5.40 -8.85 9.55
C TYR A 14 -4.67 -10.17 9.80
N ASP A 15 -5.25 -11.26 9.31
CA ASP A 15 -4.67 -12.60 9.46
C ASP A 15 -3.70 -12.87 8.30
N THR A 16 -2.41 -12.89 8.64
CA THR A 16 -1.32 -13.17 7.69
C THR A 16 -0.80 -14.59 7.80
N ARG A 17 -1.46 -15.47 8.58
CA ARG A 17 -0.99 -16.84 8.74
C ARG A 17 -0.96 -17.55 7.40
N GLU A 18 0.20 -18.07 7.05
CA GLU A 18 0.34 -18.94 5.89
C GLU A 18 -0.37 -20.27 6.17
N GLN A 19 -1.12 -20.72 5.19
CA GLN A 19 -1.74 -22.03 5.17
C GLN A 19 -1.10 -22.85 4.06
N ASP A 20 -1.21 -24.17 4.15
CA ASP A 20 -0.75 -25.08 3.09
C ASP A 20 -1.67 -24.98 1.86
N TRP A 21 -1.41 -23.98 1.02
CA TRP A 21 -2.14 -23.77 -0.22
C TRP A 21 -1.52 -24.56 -1.37
N ASN A 22 -2.32 -25.27 -2.13
CA ASN A 22 -1.86 -25.79 -3.42
C ASN A 22 -1.60 -24.68 -4.43
N ILE A 23 -2.40 -23.62 -4.38
CA ILE A 23 -2.28 -22.44 -5.24
C ILE A 23 -2.60 -21.20 -4.41
N LYS A 24 -1.66 -20.24 -4.32
CA LYS A 24 -1.83 -18.99 -3.60
C LYS A 24 -2.04 -17.85 -4.61
N VAL A 25 -3.22 -17.24 -4.59
CA VAL A 25 -3.60 -16.14 -5.50
C VAL A 25 -4.22 -14.94 -4.77
N ASN A 26 -4.10 -14.91 -3.45
CA ASN A 26 -4.81 -13.94 -2.59
C ASN A 26 -4.04 -12.64 -2.33
N ALA A 27 -2.73 -12.59 -2.62
CA ALA A 27 -1.86 -11.47 -2.26
C ALA A 27 -1.24 -10.75 -3.48
N ASN A 28 -1.63 -11.11 -4.69
CA ASN A 28 -1.10 -10.55 -5.93
C ASN A 28 0.44 -10.63 -6.03
N GLU A 29 1.01 -11.70 -5.47
CA GLU A 29 2.46 -11.94 -5.49
C GLU A 29 2.88 -12.47 -6.86
N SER A 30 4.05 -12.03 -7.34
CA SER A 30 4.66 -12.60 -8.54
C SER A 30 5.24 -13.98 -8.24
N ASN A 31 4.90 -14.97 -9.06
CA ASN A 31 5.51 -16.30 -9.06
C ASN A 31 6.78 -16.37 -9.91
N ILE A 32 7.18 -15.26 -10.52
CA ILE A 32 8.38 -15.14 -11.37
C ILE A 32 9.37 -14.25 -10.65
N GLY A 33 10.59 -14.75 -10.44
CA GLY A 33 11.70 -13.97 -9.90
C GLY A 33 12.22 -12.91 -10.88
N LEU A 34 13.14 -12.10 -10.41
CA LEU A 34 13.82 -11.13 -11.28
C LEU A 34 14.67 -11.86 -12.33
N PRO A 35 14.77 -11.31 -13.56
CA PRO A 35 15.76 -11.80 -14.50
C PRO A 35 17.17 -11.71 -13.89
N PRO A 36 18.06 -12.70 -14.11
CA PRO A 36 19.36 -12.75 -13.42
C PRO A 36 20.21 -11.47 -13.59
N LEU A 37 20.19 -10.88 -14.77
CA LEU A 37 20.91 -9.61 -15.00
C LEU A 37 20.36 -8.44 -14.18
N VAL A 38 19.06 -8.42 -13.93
CA VAL A 38 18.41 -7.39 -13.09
C VAL A 38 18.73 -7.62 -11.63
N GLU A 39 18.66 -8.88 -11.18
CA GLU A 39 19.03 -9.29 -9.83
C GLU A 39 20.48 -8.91 -9.49
N ASP A 40 21.42 -9.23 -10.34
CA ASP A 40 22.84 -8.86 -10.23
C ASP A 40 23.04 -7.35 -10.08
N ARG A 41 22.33 -6.55 -10.89
CA ARG A 41 22.38 -5.09 -10.81
C ARG A 41 21.79 -4.56 -9.49
N VAL A 42 20.68 -5.14 -9.03
CA VAL A 42 20.07 -4.79 -7.75
C VAL A 42 21.03 -5.09 -6.62
N MET A 43 21.60 -6.30 -6.55
CA MET A 43 22.54 -6.69 -5.51
C MET A 43 23.81 -5.82 -5.52
N THR A 44 24.34 -5.50 -6.69
CA THR A 44 25.48 -4.58 -6.82
C THR A 44 25.19 -3.18 -6.29
N ARG A 45 23.98 -2.66 -6.52
CA ARG A 45 23.57 -1.35 -5.98
C ARG A 45 23.33 -1.41 -4.48
N LEU A 46 22.64 -2.44 -3.99
CA LEU A 46 22.38 -2.63 -2.56
C LEU A 46 23.67 -2.66 -1.74
N SER A 47 24.73 -3.30 -2.23
CA SER A 47 26.02 -3.34 -1.53
C SER A 47 26.71 -1.99 -1.35
N ARG A 48 26.26 -0.95 -2.05
CA ARG A 48 26.79 0.42 -1.99
C ARG A 48 25.94 1.37 -1.17
N ILE A 49 24.75 0.93 -0.73
CA ILE A 49 23.83 1.77 0.04
C ILE A 49 24.36 1.95 1.46
N ALA A 50 24.41 3.18 1.91
CA ALA A 50 24.71 3.52 3.28
C ALA A 50 23.42 3.43 4.14
N PHE A 51 23.02 2.22 4.50
CA PHE A 51 21.78 1.94 5.25
C PHE A 51 21.51 2.83 6.48
N PRO A 52 22.53 3.31 7.23
CA PRO A 52 22.30 4.18 8.39
C PRO A 52 21.90 5.61 8.01
N ARG A 53 21.86 5.96 6.73
CA ARG A 53 21.57 7.32 6.27
C ARG A 53 20.16 7.42 5.72
N TYR A 54 19.56 8.61 5.86
CA TYR A 54 18.32 8.92 5.19
C TYR A 54 18.51 8.94 3.67
N PRO A 55 17.58 8.38 2.88
CA PRO A 55 17.58 8.54 1.42
C PRO A 55 17.31 10.01 1.08
N ASN A 56 18.04 10.55 0.12
CA ASN A 56 17.90 11.93 -0.35
C ASN A 56 17.72 11.96 -1.87
N GLU A 57 18.79 12.16 -2.62
CA GLU A 57 18.72 12.37 -4.07
C GLU A 57 18.15 11.17 -4.85
N GLU A 58 18.36 9.95 -4.36
CA GLU A 58 17.88 8.73 -5.01
C GLU A 58 16.35 8.61 -5.02
N TYR A 59 15.69 9.12 -3.97
CA TYR A 59 14.22 9.17 -3.91
C TYR A 59 13.67 10.13 -4.99
N ASP A 60 14.27 11.29 -5.11
CA ASP A 60 13.85 12.32 -6.05
C ASP A 60 14.08 11.85 -7.51
N LEU A 61 15.22 11.23 -7.78
CA LEU A 61 15.52 10.64 -9.07
C LEU A 61 14.53 9.53 -9.46
N LEU A 62 14.13 8.67 -8.51
CA LEU A 62 13.14 7.63 -8.78
C LEU A 62 11.77 8.23 -9.08
N CYS A 63 11.34 9.24 -8.34
CA CYS A 63 10.09 9.95 -8.60
C CYS A 63 10.10 10.64 -9.96
N GLU A 64 11.23 11.21 -10.36
CA GLU A 64 11.45 11.81 -11.69
C GLU A 64 11.28 10.77 -12.80
N GLN A 65 12.00 9.66 -12.71
CA GLN A 65 11.93 8.57 -13.71
C GLN A 65 10.52 7.96 -13.83
N ILE A 66 9.82 7.78 -12.70
CA ILE A 66 8.43 7.32 -12.73
C ILE A 66 7.54 8.39 -13.38
N GLY A 67 7.70 9.64 -12.99
CA GLY A 67 6.95 10.75 -13.58
C GLY A 67 7.11 10.81 -15.09
N GLU A 68 8.32 10.78 -15.59
CA GLU A 68 8.63 10.75 -17.03
C GLU A 68 7.98 9.56 -17.75
N ALA A 69 8.07 8.36 -17.18
CA ALA A 69 7.51 7.15 -17.77
C ALA A 69 5.98 7.19 -17.92
N TYR A 70 5.28 7.93 -17.05
CA TYR A 70 3.83 8.05 -17.05
C TYR A 70 3.29 9.42 -17.47
N GLY A 71 4.15 10.34 -17.93
CA GLY A 71 3.74 11.67 -18.39
C GLY A 71 3.40 12.63 -17.25
N TYR A 72 3.97 12.46 -16.08
CA TYR A 72 3.79 13.31 -14.91
C TYR A 72 5.11 14.00 -14.53
N ARG A 73 5.01 15.06 -13.72
CA ARG A 73 6.18 15.69 -13.12
C ARG A 73 6.54 15.00 -11.81
N ARG A 74 7.77 15.15 -11.35
CA ARG A 74 8.28 14.63 -10.09
C ARG A 74 7.34 14.92 -8.91
N GLU A 75 6.81 16.15 -8.84
CA GLU A 75 5.91 16.61 -7.76
C GLU A 75 4.56 15.87 -7.71
N ASN A 76 4.20 15.18 -8.78
CA ASN A 76 2.98 14.38 -8.85
C ASN A 76 3.19 12.91 -8.45
N VAL A 77 4.42 12.54 -8.08
CA VAL A 77 4.79 11.17 -7.74
C VAL A 77 5.15 11.06 -6.27
N ILE A 78 4.55 10.12 -5.59
CA ILE A 78 4.91 9.69 -4.25
C ILE A 78 5.19 8.20 -4.26
N ILE A 79 6.25 7.78 -3.59
CA ILE A 79 6.62 6.37 -3.44
C ILE A 79 6.65 5.96 -1.97
N GLY A 80 6.43 4.68 -1.72
CA GLY A 80 6.43 4.10 -0.37
C GLY A 80 6.69 2.60 -0.40
N ASN A 81 6.66 1.97 0.75
CA ASN A 81 6.86 0.53 0.91
C ASN A 81 5.59 -0.24 0.51
N GLY A 82 5.38 -0.34 -0.79
CA GLY A 82 4.19 -0.94 -1.39
C GLY A 82 2.96 -0.03 -1.35
N SER A 83 1.92 -0.47 -2.05
CA SER A 83 0.65 0.25 -2.14
C SER A 83 -0.04 0.44 -0.78
N SER A 84 0.18 -0.46 0.16
CA SER A 84 -0.41 -0.39 1.50
C SER A 84 -0.02 0.88 2.23
N GLU A 85 1.26 1.26 2.24
CA GLU A 85 1.71 2.50 2.86
C GLU A 85 1.12 3.74 2.17
N ILE A 86 1.03 3.72 0.85
CA ILE A 86 0.48 4.84 0.10
C ILE A 86 -1.02 4.99 0.36
N ILE A 87 -1.78 3.88 0.35
CA ILE A 87 -3.22 3.89 0.65
C ILE A 87 -3.45 4.43 2.07
N GLU A 88 -2.69 3.95 3.04
CA GLU A 88 -2.77 4.44 4.42
C GLU A 88 -2.53 5.95 4.51
N LYS A 89 -1.47 6.46 3.89
CA LYS A 89 -1.16 7.90 3.85
C LYS A 89 -2.26 8.73 3.21
N VAL A 90 -2.82 8.25 2.09
CA VAL A 90 -3.95 8.91 1.42
C VAL A 90 -5.17 8.94 2.35
N PHE A 91 -5.46 7.84 3.02
CA PHE A 91 -6.61 7.78 3.93
C PHE A 91 -6.42 8.70 5.15
N TYR A 92 -5.22 8.79 5.71
CA TYR A 92 -4.92 9.76 6.77
C TYR A 92 -5.01 11.21 6.30
N ALA A 93 -4.58 11.49 5.06
CA ALA A 93 -4.63 12.85 4.52
C ALA A 93 -6.06 13.36 4.32
N PHE A 94 -6.99 12.46 3.98
CA PHE A 94 -8.39 12.82 3.68
C PHE A 94 -9.41 12.31 4.71
N GLY A 95 -8.98 11.54 5.71
CA GLY A 95 -9.79 11.07 6.83
C GLY A 95 -9.88 12.08 7.97
N GLY A 96 -9.70 11.61 9.19
CA GLY A 96 -9.65 12.43 10.42
C GLY A 96 -11.02 12.90 10.91
N ASN A 97 -12.10 12.46 10.29
CA ASN A 97 -13.47 12.73 10.69
C ASN A 97 -14.38 11.61 10.18
N ARG A 98 -15.22 11.06 11.05
CA ARG A 98 -16.18 9.98 10.73
C ARG A 98 -17.29 10.40 9.75
N GLU A 99 -17.50 11.69 9.54
CA GLU A 99 -18.36 12.20 8.49
C GLU A 99 -17.75 12.03 7.10
N HIS A 100 -16.42 11.97 7.00
CA HIS A 100 -15.73 11.66 5.76
C HIS A 100 -15.93 10.18 5.38
N ARG A 101 -16.31 9.95 4.15
CA ARG A 101 -16.57 8.60 3.62
C ARG A 101 -15.50 8.20 2.62
N ILE A 102 -14.85 7.08 2.91
CA ILE A 102 -13.89 6.46 1.99
C ILE A 102 -14.62 5.37 1.23
N VAL A 103 -14.83 5.58 -0.05
CA VAL A 103 -15.53 4.65 -0.94
C VAL A 103 -14.53 3.66 -1.55
N TYR A 104 -14.86 2.38 -1.50
CA TYR A 104 -14.04 1.30 -2.09
C TYR A 104 -14.91 0.16 -2.59
N PRO A 105 -14.44 -0.63 -3.60
CA PRO A 105 -15.19 -1.77 -4.11
C PRO A 105 -15.25 -2.92 -3.08
N SER A 106 -16.29 -3.75 -3.15
CA SER A 106 -16.45 -4.96 -2.34
C SER A 106 -17.07 -6.09 -3.20
N PRO A 107 -16.47 -7.31 -3.22
CA PRO A 107 -15.25 -7.70 -2.51
C PRO A 107 -13.98 -7.06 -3.08
N SER A 108 -12.99 -6.76 -2.23
CA SER A 108 -11.73 -6.13 -2.62
C SER A 108 -10.67 -6.33 -1.52
N PHE A 109 -9.58 -5.57 -1.60
CA PHE A 109 -8.50 -5.60 -0.63
C PHE A 109 -9.00 -5.23 0.77
N SER A 110 -8.88 -6.17 1.73
CA SER A 110 -9.42 -6.03 3.08
C SER A 110 -8.88 -4.83 3.86
N MET A 111 -7.68 -4.36 3.50
CA MET A 111 -7.04 -3.23 4.17
C MET A 111 -7.75 -1.89 3.94
N TYR A 112 -8.59 -1.75 2.92
CA TYR A 112 -9.37 -0.52 2.73
C TYR A 112 -10.26 -0.21 3.95
N ALA A 113 -10.98 -1.21 4.44
CA ALA A 113 -11.82 -1.05 5.64
C ALA A 113 -10.99 -0.72 6.89
N ILE A 114 -9.85 -1.40 7.04
CA ILE A 114 -8.94 -1.25 8.17
C ILE A 114 -8.34 0.16 8.16
N TYR A 115 -7.80 0.61 7.03
CA TYR A 115 -7.20 1.95 6.93
C TYR A 115 -8.24 3.08 7.04
N ALA A 116 -9.47 2.89 6.56
CA ALA A 116 -10.53 3.86 6.76
C ALA A 116 -10.83 4.04 8.26
N ALA A 117 -10.97 2.94 9.00
CA ALA A 117 -11.18 2.98 10.44
C ALA A 117 -9.95 3.58 11.18
N ALA A 118 -8.74 3.22 10.78
CA ALA A 118 -7.51 3.77 11.35
C ALA A 118 -7.37 5.28 11.10
N ALA A 119 -7.83 5.77 9.97
CA ALA A 119 -7.84 7.17 9.60
C ALA A 119 -9.03 7.96 10.21
N ASP A 120 -9.81 7.36 11.09
CA ASP A 120 -11.03 7.95 11.68
C ASP A 120 -12.04 8.43 10.62
N ALA A 121 -12.21 7.62 9.58
CA ALA A 121 -13.18 7.84 8.51
C ALA A 121 -14.19 6.70 8.44
N THR A 122 -15.33 6.95 7.83
CA THR A 122 -16.34 5.91 7.60
C THR A 122 -16.05 5.17 6.30
N GLY A 123 -15.80 3.86 6.39
CA GLY A 123 -15.70 3.00 5.21
C GLY A 123 -17.06 2.85 4.51
N ALA A 124 -17.10 3.03 3.20
CA ALA A 124 -18.30 2.92 2.38
C ALA A 124 -18.09 1.90 1.25
N PRO A 125 -18.24 0.59 1.53
CA PRO A 125 -18.10 -0.42 0.50
C PRO A 125 -19.20 -0.31 -0.56
N VAL A 126 -18.81 -0.42 -1.82
CA VAL A 126 -19.74 -0.49 -2.97
C VAL A 126 -19.62 -1.87 -3.59
N SER A 127 -20.72 -2.59 -3.63
CA SER A 127 -20.75 -3.93 -4.20
C SER A 127 -20.41 -3.91 -5.69
N LEU A 128 -19.47 -4.76 -6.07
CA LEU A 128 -19.18 -5.05 -7.47
C LEU A 128 -20.38 -5.81 -8.10
N ARG A 129 -20.56 -5.68 -9.39
CA ARG A 129 -21.50 -6.49 -10.15
C ARG A 129 -21.06 -7.95 -10.21
N SER A 130 -21.92 -8.84 -10.72
CA SER A 130 -21.61 -10.27 -10.89
C SER A 130 -20.44 -10.55 -11.81
N ASP A 131 -20.09 -9.61 -12.66
CA ASP A 131 -18.94 -9.63 -13.58
C ASP A 131 -17.71 -8.89 -13.02
N TYR A 132 -17.75 -8.51 -11.74
CA TYR A 132 -16.70 -7.78 -11.04
C TYR A 132 -16.37 -6.38 -11.60
N GLN A 133 -17.32 -5.73 -12.25
CA GLN A 133 -17.19 -4.34 -12.72
C GLN A 133 -18.00 -3.36 -11.86
#